data_b6b047b1ae9da9105dc33cc8d9ca0785
#
_entry.id   b6b047b1ae9da9105dc33cc8d9ca0785
#
_cell.length_a   1.000
_cell.length_b   1.000
_cell.length_c   1.000
_cell.angle_alpha   90.00
_cell.angle_beta   90.00
_cell.angle_gamma   90.00
#
_symmetry.space_group_name_H-M   'P 1'
#
loop_
_entity.id
_entity.type
_entity.pdbx_description
1 polymer ?
#
loop_
_entity_poly.entity_id
_entity_poly.type
_entity_poly.pdbx_seq_one_letter_code
_entity_poly.pdbx_strand_id
1 'polypeptide(L)'
;RLTSSGASVQHGDDPCALPKACKNQTELDGIRAAHVRDGLALTRFLAWLSREGTSGNVSEKSAADRLEALRREGEHIQGLSFPTISGTGSNGAIVHYRVTERTNRILAQDSLYLVDSGGQYLDGTTDVTRTIAIGTPTPEMKDRFTRVLKGHIALATAIFPPGTCGSQLDTLARTALW
;
A
#
# COMPACT_ATOMS: atom_id res chain seq x y z
N ARG A 1 38.44 -3.59 -9.22
CA ARG A 1 39.33 -2.78 -8.35
C ARG A 1 39.87 -3.58 -7.18
N LEU A 2 39.04 -4.27 -6.36
CA LEU A 2 39.54 -5.05 -5.23
C LEU A 2 40.46 -6.18 -5.65
N THR A 3 40.09 -6.94 -6.67
CA THR A 3 40.87 -8.06 -7.19
C THR A 3 42.21 -7.59 -7.80
N SER A 4 42.23 -6.44 -8.50
CA SER A 4 43.45 -5.85 -9.05
C SER A 4 44.39 -5.29 -7.98
N SER A 5 43.91 -5.11 -6.75
CA SER A 5 44.69 -4.74 -5.57
C SER A 5 45.15 -5.95 -4.76
N GLY A 6 45.02 -7.17 -5.26
CA GLY A 6 45.45 -8.40 -4.63
C GLY A 6 44.48 -8.98 -3.58
N ALA A 7 43.25 -8.44 -3.47
CA ALA A 7 42.24 -8.98 -2.57
C ALA A 7 41.57 -10.21 -3.17
N SER A 8 41.29 -11.22 -2.32
CA SER A 8 40.40 -12.33 -2.65
C SER A 8 38.94 -11.89 -2.47
N VAL A 9 38.17 -11.94 -3.53
CA VAL A 9 36.74 -11.57 -3.51
C VAL A 9 35.90 -12.84 -3.54
N GLN A 10 35.12 -13.06 -2.47
CA GLN A 10 34.10 -14.09 -2.43
C GLN A 10 32.72 -13.48 -2.72
N HIS A 11 31.99 -14.05 -3.69
CA HIS A 11 30.59 -13.71 -3.92
C HIS A 11 29.71 -14.55 -3.00
N GLY A 12 28.77 -13.92 -2.34
CA GLY A 12 27.82 -14.56 -1.43
C GLY A 12 26.64 -13.65 -1.14
N ASP A 13 25.67 -14.18 -0.43
CA ASP A 13 24.51 -13.39 0.02
C ASP A 13 24.94 -12.35 1.07
N ASP A 14 24.22 -11.23 1.15
CA ASP A 14 24.43 -10.21 2.16
C ASP A 14 24.19 -10.81 3.57
N PRO A 15 25.22 -10.91 4.45
CA PRO A 15 25.05 -11.48 5.76
C PRO A 15 24.08 -10.72 6.67
N CYS A 16 23.76 -9.47 6.34
CA CYS A 16 22.80 -8.66 7.08
C CYS A 16 21.35 -8.87 6.64
N ALA A 17 21.11 -9.48 5.47
CA ALA A 17 19.77 -9.60 4.89
C ALA A 17 18.80 -10.33 5.84
N LEU A 18 19.15 -11.52 6.29
CA LEU A 18 18.30 -12.32 7.17
C LEU A 18 18.16 -11.72 8.58
N PRO A 19 19.23 -11.31 9.29
CA PRO A 19 19.11 -10.64 10.59
C PRO A 19 18.24 -9.38 10.54
N LYS A 20 18.37 -8.57 9.48
CA LYS A 20 17.53 -7.38 9.27
C LYS A 20 16.07 -7.72 8.99
N ALA A 21 15.80 -8.82 8.30
CA ALA A 21 14.44 -9.29 8.03
C ALA A 21 13.73 -9.81 9.28
N CYS A 22 14.46 -10.39 10.23
CA CYS A 22 13.92 -10.91 11.49
C CYS A 22 13.93 -9.81 12.56
N LYS A 23 12.77 -9.15 12.74
CA LYS A 23 12.61 -8.04 13.69
C LYS A 23 12.69 -8.52 15.13
N ASN A 24 13.36 -7.76 16.00
CA ASN A 24 13.36 -7.97 17.44
C ASN A 24 12.06 -7.43 18.08
N GLN A 25 11.88 -7.64 19.39
CA GLN A 25 10.65 -7.25 20.08
C GLN A 25 10.42 -5.73 20.07
N THR A 26 11.47 -4.93 20.24
CA THR A 26 11.39 -3.46 20.21
C THR A 26 10.90 -2.96 18.83
N GLU A 27 11.45 -3.52 17.75
CA GLU A 27 11.02 -3.20 16.37
C GLU A 27 9.56 -3.62 16.12
N LEU A 28 9.16 -4.81 16.60
CA LEU A 28 7.78 -5.27 16.46
C LEU A 28 6.79 -4.38 17.20
N ASP A 29 7.11 -3.95 18.41
CA ASP A 29 6.24 -3.07 19.20
C ASP A 29 6.16 -1.67 18.58
N GLY A 30 7.26 -1.15 18.05
CA GLY A 30 7.30 0.09 17.29
C GLY A 30 6.44 0.02 16.02
N ILE A 31 6.57 -1.04 15.23
CA ILE A 31 5.77 -1.25 14.02
C ILE A 31 4.28 -1.33 14.36
N ARG A 32 3.89 -2.03 15.41
CA ARG A 32 2.49 -2.11 15.86
C ARG A 32 1.96 -0.74 16.25
N ALA A 33 2.70 0.02 17.03
CA ALA A 33 2.33 1.37 17.45
C ALA A 33 2.23 2.32 16.24
N ALA A 34 3.17 2.26 15.29
CA ALA A 34 3.12 3.03 14.05
C ALA A 34 1.85 2.73 13.24
N HIS A 35 1.46 1.45 13.12
CA HIS A 35 0.24 1.07 12.39
C HIS A 35 -1.05 1.54 13.08
N VAL A 36 -1.09 1.66 14.40
CA VAL A 36 -2.24 2.24 15.11
C VAL A 36 -2.36 3.74 14.80
N ARG A 37 -1.25 4.49 14.85
CA ARG A 37 -1.23 5.92 14.52
C ARG A 37 -1.59 6.18 13.05
N ASP A 38 -0.99 5.44 12.14
CA ASP A 38 -1.28 5.53 10.70
C ASP A 38 -2.72 5.12 10.38
N GLY A 39 -3.21 4.07 11.03
CA GLY A 39 -4.59 3.61 10.91
C GLY A 39 -5.61 4.67 11.33
N LEU A 40 -5.30 5.49 12.34
CA LEU A 40 -6.13 6.64 12.72
C LEU A 40 -6.18 7.70 11.59
N ALA A 41 -5.02 8.05 11.02
CA ALA A 41 -4.95 9.00 9.92
C ALA A 41 -5.73 8.49 8.69
N LEU A 42 -5.52 7.22 8.33
CA LEU A 42 -6.26 6.58 7.23
C LEU A 42 -7.77 6.54 7.49
N THR A 43 -8.21 6.19 8.70
CA THR A 43 -9.65 6.16 9.04
C THR A 43 -10.28 7.55 8.94
N ARG A 44 -9.59 8.59 9.39
CA ARG A 44 -10.04 9.99 9.24
C ARG A 44 -10.11 10.40 7.77
N PHE A 45 -9.14 9.96 6.97
CA PHE A 45 -9.16 10.16 5.52
C PHE A 45 -10.36 9.47 4.86
N LEU A 46 -10.62 8.21 5.17
CA LEU A 46 -11.76 7.47 4.62
C LEU A 46 -13.10 8.11 5.03
N ALA A 47 -13.22 8.57 6.26
CA ALA A 47 -14.40 9.32 6.73
C ALA A 47 -14.57 10.67 6.01
N TRP A 48 -13.48 11.37 5.72
CA TRP A 48 -13.51 12.57 4.89
C TRP A 48 -13.91 12.25 3.45
N LEU A 49 -13.28 11.23 2.85
CA LEU A 49 -13.54 10.82 1.48
C LEU A 49 -14.98 10.37 1.26
N SER A 50 -15.60 9.71 2.25
CA SER A 50 -17.02 9.31 2.17
C SER A 50 -17.98 10.49 2.08
N ARG A 51 -17.60 11.67 2.61
CA ARG A 51 -18.41 12.89 2.54
C ARG A 51 -18.10 13.74 1.31
N GLU A 52 -16.82 13.87 0.99
CA GLU A 52 -16.34 14.83 -0.03
C GLU A 52 -16.09 14.18 -1.39
N GLY A 53 -15.89 12.86 -1.45
CA GLY A 53 -15.47 12.16 -2.67
C GLY A 53 -16.44 12.30 -3.85
N THR A 54 -17.72 12.49 -3.58
CA THR A 54 -18.76 12.70 -4.61
C THR A 54 -19.05 14.16 -4.92
N SER A 55 -18.35 15.11 -4.28
CA SER A 55 -18.59 16.56 -4.45
C SER A 55 -18.18 17.09 -5.83
N GLY A 56 -17.40 16.33 -6.61
CA GLY A 56 -16.80 16.79 -7.86
C GLY A 56 -15.59 17.70 -7.71
N ASN A 57 -15.14 17.98 -6.47
CA ASN A 57 -14.02 18.88 -6.16
C ASN A 57 -12.75 18.15 -5.71
N VAL A 58 -12.82 16.85 -5.44
CA VAL A 58 -11.68 16.05 -5.00
C VAL A 58 -10.98 15.44 -6.21
N SER A 59 -9.69 15.69 -6.34
CA SER A 59 -8.82 15.08 -7.34
C SER A 59 -7.92 14.01 -6.72
N GLU A 60 -7.32 13.17 -7.56
CA GLU A 60 -6.31 12.19 -7.14
C GLU A 60 -5.20 12.86 -6.31
N LYS A 61 -4.69 13.99 -6.78
CA LYS A 61 -3.64 14.76 -6.09
C LYS A 61 -4.16 15.33 -4.75
N SER A 62 -5.30 16.01 -4.75
CA SER A 62 -5.83 16.59 -3.51
C SER A 62 -6.21 15.53 -2.48
N ALA A 63 -6.62 14.34 -2.90
CA ALA A 63 -6.86 13.21 -2.02
C ALA A 63 -5.54 12.71 -1.37
N ALA A 64 -4.48 12.57 -2.17
CA ALA A 64 -3.15 12.19 -1.66
C ALA A 64 -2.61 13.23 -0.67
N ASP A 65 -2.69 14.52 -1.02
CA ASP A 65 -2.26 15.64 -0.16
C ASP A 65 -3.05 15.68 1.17
N ARG A 66 -4.36 15.38 1.10
CA ARG A 66 -5.20 15.31 2.30
C ARG A 66 -4.80 14.18 3.24
N LEU A 67 -4.50 13.01 2.69
CA LEU A 67 -4.05 11.86 3.49
C LEU A 67 -2.68 12.15 4.13
N GLU A 68 -1.76 12.72 3.40
CA GLU A 68 -0.46 13.14 3.94
C GLU A 68 -0.63 14.18 5.06
N ALA A 69 -1.48 15.19 4.87
CA ALA A 69 -1.77 16.18 5.90
C ALA A 69 -2.29 15.55 7.20
N LEU A 70 -3.20 14.58 7.11
CA LEU A 70 -3.71 13.85 8.27
C LEU A 70 -2.64 13.02 8.98
N ARG A 71 -1.69 12.43 8.25
CA ARG A 71 -0.53 11.74 8.82
C ARG A 71 0.39 12.70 9.57
N ARG A 72 0.62 13.89 9.01
CA ARG A 72 1.49 14.93 9.61
C ARG A 72 0.93 15.53 10.89
N GLU A 73 -0.36 15.38 11.16
CA GLU A 73 -0.96 15.73 12.46
C GLU A 73 -0.60 14.72 13.57
N GLY A 74 -0.10 13.52 13.20
CA GLY A 74 0.25 12.45 14.13
C GLY A 74 1.66 12.58 14.68
N GLU A 75 1.93 11.85 15.75
CA GLU A 75 3.24 11.80 16.40
C GLU A 75 4.23 10.90 15.63
N HIS A 76 5.51 11.20 15.77
CA HIS A 76 6.65 10.41 15.26
C HIS A 76 6.76 10.31 13.74
N ILE A 77 5.90 10.98 12.97
CA ILE A 77 5.98 10.98 11.50
C ILE A 77 7.23 11.72 11.02
N GLN A 78 8.00 11.09 10.14
CA GLN A 78 9.19 11.66 9.51
C GLN A 78 8.94 12.03 8.04
N GLY A 79 8.00 11.36 7.40
CA GLY A 79 7.63 11.57 6.01
C GLY A 79 6.77 10.45 5.47
N LEU A 80 6.57 10.42 4.17
CA LEU A 80 5.95 9.28 3.51
C LEU A 80 6.96 8.14 3.38
N SER A 81 6.51 6.89 3.51
CA SER A 81 7.36 5.70 3.27
C SER A 81 7.65 5.52 1.78
N PHE A 82 6.72 5.94 0.93
CA PHE A 82 6.84 6.03 -0.53
C PHE A 82 5.86 7.09 -1.06
N PRO A 83 6.07 7.61 -2.28
CA PRO A 83 5.12 8.55 -2.88
C PRO A 83 3.76 7.89 -3.08
N THR A 84 2.71 8.51 -2.53
CA THR A 84 1.35 7.99 -2.56
C THR A 84 0.89 7.69 -3.98
N ILE A 85 0.35 6.48 -4.18
CA ILE A 85 -0.39 6.09 -5.37
C ILE A 85 -1.85 6.46 -5.12
N SER A 86 -2.41 7.29 -5.97
CA SER A 86 -3.77 7.80 -5.86
C SER A 86 -4.38 7.80 -7.26
N GLY A 87 -5.26 6.85 -7.55
CA GLY A 87 -5.78 6.61 -8.89
C GLY A 87 -7.28 6.35 -8.92
N THR A 88 -8.01 7.11 -9.75
CA THR A 88 -9.43 6.90 -10.00
C THR A 88 -9.67 6.25 -11.35
N GLY A 89 -10.66 5.36 -11.43
CA GLY A 89 -11.02 4.65 -12.67
C GLY A 89 -9.80 3.94 -13.27
N SER A 90 -9.50 4.21 -14.55
CA SER A 90 -8.40 3.54 -15.27
C SER A 90 -7.00 3.84 -14.71
N ASN A 91 -6.80 4.96 -14.00
CA ASN A 91 -5.51 5.26 -13.36
C ASN A 91 -5.23 4.29 -12.21
N GLY A 92 -6.26 3.82 -11.49
CA GLY A 92 -6.13 2.82 -10.44
C GLY A 92 -5.71 1.42 -10.93
N ALA A 93 -5.78 1.16 -12.24
CA ALA A 93 -5.33 -0.10 -12.84
C ALA A 93 -3.84 -0.08 -13.25
N ILE A 94 -3.18 1.07 -13.17
CA ILE A 94 -1.77 1.23 -13.52
C ILE A 94 -0.92 0.89 -12.29
N VAL A 95 -0.10 -0.16 -12.40
CA VAL A 95 0.81 -0.57 -11.33
C VAL A 95 1.80 0.56 -11.03
N HIS A 96 1.95 0.92 -9.75
CA HIS A 96 2.79 2.03 -9.28
C HIS A 96 2.46 3.37 -9.97
N TYR A 97 1.16 3.62 -10.21
CA TYR A 97 0.72 4.88 -10.80
C TYR A 97 1.26 6.10 -10.04
N ARG A 98 1.71 7.08 -10.81
CA ARG A 98 2.18 8.37 -10.28
C ARG A 98 1.30 9.48 -10.81
N VAL A 99 0.55 10.12 -9.93
CA VAL A 99 -0.23 11.29 -10.31
C VAL A 99 0.70 12.46 -10.63
N THR A 100 0.44 13.12 -11.76
CA THR A 100 1.14 14.33 -12.20
C THR A 100 0.11 15.40 -12.53
N GLU A 101 0.52 16.65 -12.68
CA GLU A 101 -0.40 17.71 -13.10
C GLU A 101 -1.16 17.37 -14.40
N ARG A 102 -0.51 16.67 -15.32
CA ARG A 102 -1.10 16.25 -16.60
C ARG A 102 -2.08 15.08 -16.47
N THR A 103 -1.86 14.17 -15.55
CA THR A 103 -2.63 12.94 -15.41
C THR A 103 -3.67 12.99 -14.29
N ASN A 104 -3.60 14.04 -13.44
CA ASN A 104 -4.49 14.24 -12.31
C ASN A 104 -5.96 14.32 -12.76
N ARG A 105 -6.81 13.53 -12.14
CA ARG A 105 -8.26 13.46 -12.42
C ARG A 105 -9.07 13.80 -11.19
N ILE A 106 -10.24 14.37 -11.41
CA ILE A 106 -11.29 14.45 -10.39
C ILE A 106 -11.83 13.04 -10.14
N LEU A 107 -12.11 12.72 -8.89
CA LEU A 107 -12.75 11.44 -8.54
C LEU A 107 -14.15 11.40 -9.18
N ALA A 108 -14.32 10.48 -10.13
CA ALA A 108 -15.58 10.35 -10.82
C ALA A 108 -16.61 9.66 -9.93
N GLN A 109 -17.86 10.15 -9.96
CA GLN A 109 -18.97 9.47 -9.31
C GLN A 109 -19.20 8.09 -9.96
N ASP A 110 -19.69 7.14 -9.18
CA ASP A 110 -19.96 5.76 -9.58
C ASP A 110 -18.73 5.03 -10.14
N SER A 111 -17.56 5.34 -9.57
CA SER A 111 -16.28 4.76 -9.94
C SER A 111 -15.55 4.16 -8.73
N LEU A 112 -14.45 3.47 -9.01
CA LEU A 112 -13.51 3.02 -7.96
C LEU A 112 -12.33 3.98 -7.88
N TYR A 113 -11.91 4.25 -6.65
CA TYR A 113 -10.71 4.97 -6.32
C TYR A 113 -9.76 4.07 -5.53
N LEU A 114 -8.51 3.97 -5.98
CA LEU A 114 -7.45 3.23 -5.30
C LEU A 114 -6.47 4.22 -4.69
N VAL A 115 -6.16 4.01 -3.41
CA VAL A 115 -5.09 4.71 -2.70
C VAL A 115 -4.15 3.70 -2.06
N ASP A 116 -2.87 3.83 -2.37
CA ASP A 116 -1.79 3.04 -1.79
C ASP A 116 -0.74 3.99 -1.23
N SER A 117 -0.48 3.88 0.06
CA SER A 117 0.26 4.92 0.79
C SER A 117 0.81 4.39 2.11
N GLY A 118 1.80 5.09 2.65
CA GLY A 118 2.34 4.77 3.94
C GLY A 118 3.13 5.92 4.56
N GLY A 119 3.42 5.80 5.84
CA GLY A 119 4.21 6.73 6.61
C GLY A 119 5.52 6.11 7.12
N GLN A 120 6.58 6.90 7.10
CA GLN A 120 7.81 6.61 7.81
C GLN A 120 7.72 7.27 9.18
N TYR A 121 7.70 6.44 10.22
CA TYR A 121 7.71 6.87 11.61
C TYR A 121 9.08 6.60 12.23
N LEU A 122 9.37 7.23 13.38
CA LEU A 122 10.61 6.96 14.12
C LEU A 122 10.76 5.49 14.54
N ASP A 123 9.64 4.85 14.82
CA ASP A 123 9.55 3.49 15.37
C ASP A 123 8.99 2.44 14.42
N GLY A 124 8.65 2.81 13.17
CA GLY A 124 8.15 1.86 12.18
C GLY A 124 7.82 2.47 10.84
N THR A 125 7.64 1.61 9.86
CA THR A 125 7.23 1.98 8.51
C THR A 125 5.86 1.34 8.24
N THR A 126 4.92 2.10 7.67
CA THR A 126 3.60 1.60 7.28
C THR A 126 3.43 1.58 5.78
N ASP A 127 2.56 0.69 5.32
CA ASP A 127 2.17 0.49 3.94
C ASP A 127 0.75 -0.04 3.92
N VAL A 128 -0.16 0.64 3.21
CA VAL A 128 -1.57 0.28 3.21
C VAL A 128 -2.25 0.68 1.91
N THR A 129 -2.93 -0.28 1.30
CA THR A 129 -3.76 -0.06 0.11
C THR A 129 -5.24 -0.16 0.45
N ARG A 130 -6.07 0.71 -0.14
CA ARG A 130 -7.53 0.63 -0.12
C ARG A 130 -8.12 0.96 -1.49
N THR A 131 -9.10 0.16 -1.88
CA THR A 131 -9.97 0.46 -3.03
C THR A 131 -11.35 0.83 -2.52
N ILE A 132 -11.82 2.02 -2.88
CA ILE A 132 -13.03 2.65 -2.32
C ILE A 132 -13.98 2.98 -3.46
N ALA A 133 -15.28 2.71 -3.28
CA ALA A 133 -16.31 3.19 -4.21
C ALA A 133 -16.60 4.67 -3.95
N ILE A 134 -16.57 5.46 -5.00
CA ILE A 134 -17.03 6.85 -5.01
C ILE A 134 -18.44 6.85 -5.59
N GLY A 135 -19.45 7.05 -4.74
CA GLY A 135 -20.85 6.88 -5.15
C GLY A 135 -21.28 5.41 -5.12
N THR A 136 -22.10 5.01 -6.10
CA THR A 136 -22.72 3.67 -6.17
C THR A 136 -21.92 2.76 -7.12
N PRO A 137 -21.25 1.72 -6.62
CA PRO A 137 -20.49 0.82 -7.48
C PRO A 137 -21.42 -0.05 -8.34
N THR A 138 -21.02 -0.29 -9.59
CA THR A 138 -21.73 -1.18 -10.50
C THR A 138 -21.68 -2.65 -10.03
N PRO A 139 -22.59 -3.51 -10.52
CA PRO A 139 -22.52 -4.95 -10.26
C PRO A 139 -21.17 -5.58 -10.66
N GLU A 140 -20.60 -5.15 -11.78
CA GLU A 140 -19.28 -5.61 -12.22
C GLU A 140 -18.16 -5.21 -11.24
N MET A 141 -18.14 -3.95 -10.77
CA MET A 141 -17.16 -3.49 -9.78
C MET A 141 -17.25 -4.33 -8.50
N LYS A 142 -18.47 -4.65 -8.04
CA LYS A 142 -18.68 -5.52 -6.86
C LYS A 142 -18.18 -6.94 -7.10
N ASP A 143 -18.45 -7.52 -8.28
CA ASP A 143 -17.95 -8.86 -8.63
C ASP A 143 -16.41 -8.88 -8.65
N ARG A 144 -15.78 -7.95 -9.36
CA ARG A 144 -14.30 -7.87 -9.44
C ARG A 144 -13.66 -7.66 -8.08
N PHE A 145 -14.18 -6.73 -7.30
CA PHE A 145 -13.71 -6.50 -5.91
C PHE A 145 -13.81 -7.78 -5.06
N THR A 146 -14.94 -8.48 -5.16
CA THR A 146 -15.18 -9.72 -4.40
C THR A 146 -14.20 -10.82 -4.82
N ARG A 147 -13.90 -10.97 -6.10
CA ARG A 147 -12.94 -11.96 -6.61
C ARG A 147 -11.53 -11.66 -6.09
N VAL A 148 -11.11 -10.40 -6.16
CA VAL A 148 -9.81 -9.98 -5.59
C VAL A 148 -9.76 -10.23 -4.09
N LEU A 149 -10.82 -9.90 -3.35
CA LEU A 149 -10.89 -10.15 -1.91
C LEU A 149 -10.80 -11.64 -1.56
N LYS A 150 -11.46 -12.52 -2.34
CA LYS A 150 -11.34 -13.98 -2.17
C LYS A 150 -9.89 -14.44 -2.33
N GLY A 151 -9.20 -13.96 -3.35
CA GLY A 151 -7.78 -14.28 -3.58
C GLY A 151 -6.89 -13.76 -2.45
N HIS A 152 -7.15 -12.54 -1.97
CA HIS A 152 -6.44 -11.96 -0.83
C HIS A 152 -6.62 -12.81 0.45
N ILE A 153 -7.85 -13.20 0.76
CA ILE A 153 -8.14 -14.06 1.93
C ILE A 153 -7.48 -15.43 1.78
N ALA A 154 -7.57 -16.06 0.60
CA ALA A 154 -6.95 -17.35 0.34
C ALA A 154 -5.43 -17.31 0.59
N LEU A 155 -4.75 -16.26 0.13
CA LEU A 155 -3.33 -16.08 0.37
C LEU A 155 -3.01 -15.78 1.83
N ALA A 156 -3.79 -14.89 2.47
CA ALA A 156 -3.56 -14.47 3.86
C ALA A 156 -3.76 -15.61 4.87
N THR A 157 -4.58 -16.60 4.54
CA THR A 157 -4.87 -17.75 5.40
C THR A 157 -4.11 -19.02 5.00
N ALA A 158 -3.27 -18.94 3.97
CA ALA A 158 -2.51 -20.10 3.50
C ALA A 158 -1.48 -20.58 4.53
N ILE A 159 -1.44 -21.89 4.74
CA ILE A 159 -0.42 -22.55 5.55
C ILE A 159 0.48 -23.31 4.59
N PHE A 160 1.77 -23.07 4.68
CA PHE A 160 2.76 -23.64 3.75
C PHE A 160 4.06 -24.01 4.47
N PRO A 161 4.82 -25.03 3.96
CA PRO A 161 6.06 -25.45 4.57
C PRO A 161 7.19 -24.43 4.40
N PRO A 162 8.24 -24.53 5.24
CA PRO A 162 9.48 -23.75 5.05
C PRO A 162 10.05 -23.94 3.64
N GLY A 163 10.62 -22.87 3.08
CA GLY A 163 11.19 -22.88 1.72
C GLY A 163 10.19 -22.61 0.60
N THR A 164 8.90 -22.45 0.91
CA THR A 164 7.90 -22.03 -0.08
C THR A 164 8.16 -20.58 -0.48
N CYS A 165 8.17 -20.29 -1.78
CA CYS A 165 8.35 -18.93 -2.31
C CYS A 165 7.03 -18.33 -2.82
N GLY A 166 7.01 -16.99 -2.96
CA GLY A 166 5.80 -16.27 -3.36
C GLY A 166 5.22 -16.70 -4.70
N SER A 167 6.05 -17.08 -5.66
CA SER A 167 5.60 -17.58 -6.97
C SER A 167 4.76 -18.88 -6.90
N GLN A 168 5.00 -19.70 -5.88
CA GLN A 168 4.19 -20.92 -5.64
C GLN A 168 2.83 -20.58 -5.03
N LEU A 169 2.75 -19.50 -4.24
CA LEU A 169 1.53 -19.05 -3.57
C LEU A 169 0.66 -18.15 -4.45
N ASP A 170 1.22 -17.55 -5.50
CA ASP A 170 0.53 -16.60 -6.40
C ASP A 170 -0.76 -17.18 -7.01
N THR A 171 -0.77 -18.50 -7.29
CA THR A 171 -1.95 -19.21 -7.77
C THR A 171 -3.16 -19.05 -6.84
N LEU A 172 -2.96 -19.05 -5.52
CA LEU A 172 -4.04 -18.89 -4.55
C LEU A 172 -4.73 -17.53 -4.70
N ALA A 173 -3.95 -16.47 -4.95
CA ALA A 173 -4.47 -15.14 -5.18
C ALA A 173 -5.25 -15.02 -6.49
N ARG A 174 -4.91 -15.82 -7.51
CA ARG A 174 -5.49 -15.75 -8.86
C ARG A 174 -6.68 -16.66 -9.10
N THR A 175 -6.82 -17.75 -8.35
CA THR A 175 -7.86 -18.77 -8.60
C THR A 175 -9.26 -18.20 -8.75
N ALA A 176 -9.63 -17.19 -7.93
CA ALA A 176 -10.95 -16.58 -8.01
C ALA A 176 -11.13 -15.61 -9.21
N LEU A 177 -10.04 -15.25 -9.90
CA LEU A 177 -10.05 -14.38 -11.08
C LEU A 177 -10.25 -15.16 -12.39
N TRP A 178 -9.91 -16.45 -12.39
CA TRP A 178 -10.13 -17.34 -13.52
C TRP A 178 -11.58 -17.84 -13.56
#